data_6afee151bf7b66b6d05c05b0f37d21be
#
_entry.id   6afee151bf7b66b6d05c05b0f37d21be
#
_cell.length_a   1.000
_cell.length_b   1.000
_cell.length_c   1.000
_cell.angle_alpha   90.00
_cell.angle_beta   90.00
_cell.angle_gamma   90.00
#
_symmetry.space_group_name_H-M   'P 1'
#
loop_
_entity.id
_entity.type
_entity.pdbx_description
1 polymer ?
#
loop_
_entity_poly.entity_id
_entity_poly.type
_entity_poly.pdbx_seq_one_letter_code
_entity_poly.pdbx_strand_id
1 'polypeptide(L)'
;MRWIEVSVDTPAELIDERCQQMADMGADGFVIENEADFQNFLENNHQYWDYVDDELEQKFAGISRIKCYLSDDADGKAILAKIRGAYGAVQTAFIEDSDWENNWREYYKPIEVGEKLVVVPEWEEIPADGRQPLRLDPGLIFGTGSHATTRMCLAALEKYCSPETTVLDLGCGSGILGIGSLVLGCRSCVGCDIDPKAPDVAMSNAALNGIGSDRFRVYAGDIIGDASLRRELGSGYQLALANIVSDVIIPLSGYVRQFMAEGAVFICSGIIEGRQDEVSSVLQKNGFEIIAHYCEEEWHCFECR
;
A
#
# COMPACT_ATOMS: atom_id res chain seq x y z
N MET A 1 2.59 -27.23 -1.06
CA MET A 1 2.94 -28.03 -2.29
C MET A 1 4.33 -27.57 -2.72
N ARG A 2 5.09 -28.39 -3.45
CA ARG A 2 6.44 -28.00 -3.89
C ARG A 2 6.43 -27.77 -5.39
N TRP A 3 7.00 -26.64 -5.81
CA TRP A 3 7.04 -26.19 -7.20
C TRP A 3 8.48 -26.11 -7.70
N ILE A 4 8.66 -26.26 -9.00
CA ILE A 4 9.91 -26.01 -9.69
C ILE A 4 9.74 -24.71 -10.46
N GLU A 5 10.38 -23.64 -10.01
CA GLU A 5 10.55 -22.43 -10.81
C GLU A 5 11.57 -22.71 -11.91
N VAL A 6 11.20 -22.42 -13.13
CA VAL A 6 12.04 -22.56 -14.32
C VAL A 6 12.22 -21.18 -14.93
N SER A 7 13.47 -20.72 -15.04
CA SER A 7 13.81 -19.41 -15.63
C SER A 7 14.59 -19.62 -16.93
N VAL A 8 14.10 -19.02 -18.01
CA VAL A 8 14.68 -19.08 -19.35
C VAL A 8 15.04 -17.66 -19.81
N ASP A 9 16.33 -17.35 -19.87
CA ASP A 9 16.78 -16.08 -20.42
C ASP A 9 16.42 -16.03 -21.91
N THR A 10 15.76 -14.94 -22.31
CA THR A 10 15.09 -14.84 -23.61
C THR A 10 15.24 -13.43 -24.15
N PRO A 11 15.73 -13.22 -25.39
CA PRO A 11 15.68 -11.90 -26.02
C PRO A 11 14.25 -11.36 -26.04
N ALA A 12 14.08 -10.04 -25.82
CA ALA A 12 12.77 -9.42 -25.70
C ALA A 12 11.85 -9.69 -26.91
N GLU A 13 12.41 -9.68 -28.09
CA GLU A 13 11.71 -9.94 -29.35
C GLU A 13 11.20 -11.38 -29.54
N LEU A 14 11.66 -12.32 -28.70
CA LEU A 14 11.29 -13.74 -28.76
C LEU A 14 10.43 -14.20 -27.59
N ILE A 15 10.04 -13.31 -26.69
CA ILE A 15 9.29 -13.66 -25.48
C ILE A 15 7.96 -14.33 -25.83
N ASP A 16 7.15 -13.71 -26.68
CA ASP A 16 5.83 -14.23 -27.05
C ASP A 16 5.93 -15.60 -27.74
N GLU A 17 6.87 -15.74 -28.68
CA GLU A 17 7.10 -17.00 -29.36
C GLU A 17 7.51 -18.11 -28.39
N ARG A 18 8.42 -17.83 -27.46
CA ARG A 18 8.88 -18.80 -26.47
C ARG A 18 7.83 -19.14 -25.43
N CYS A 19 7.03 -18.19 -25.00
CA CYS A 19 5.88 -18.46 -24.13
C CYS A 19 4.92 -19.45 -24.81
N GLN A 20 4.61 -19.24 -26.09
CA GLN A 20 3.75 -20.17 -26.84
C GLN A 20 4.39 -21.55 -26.96
N GLN A 21 5.67 -21.63 -27.28
CA GLN A 21 6.42 -22.91 -27.37
C GLN A 21 6.43 -23.64 -26.02
N MET A 22 6.61 -22.93 -24.90
CA MET A 22 6.59 -23.50 -23.55
C MET A 22 5.17 -23.96 -23.16
N ALA A 23 4.14 -23.22 -23.56
CA ALA A 23 2.75 -23.62 -23.39
C ALA A 23 2.42 -24.91 -24.14
N ASP A 24 2.90 -25.06 -25.38
CA ASP A 24 2.76 -26.28 -26.18
C ASP A 24 3.48 -27.49 -25.55
N MET A 25 4.51 -27.25 -24.72
CA MET A 25 5.19 -28.29 -23.94
C MET A 25 4.42 -28.68 -22.68
N GLY A 26 3.41 -27.89 -22.30
CA GLY A 26 2.53 -28.10 -21.14
C GLY A 26 2.83 -27.20 -19.94
N ALA A 27 3.66 -26.16 -20.11
CA ALA A 27 3.83 -25.14 -19.08
C ALA A 27 2.67 -24.13 -19.12
N ASP A 28 2.27 -23.63 -17.97
CA ASP A 28 1.28 -22.56 -17.80
C ASP A 28 1.77 -21.55 -16.74
N GLY A 29 1.05 -20.42 -16.61
CA GLY A 29 1.38 -19.42 -15.60
C GLY A 29 2.74 -18.76 -15.80
N PHE A 30 2.91 -18.02 -16.91
CA PHE A 30 4.18 -17.36 -17.22
C PHE A 30 4.31 -16.02 -16.47
N VAL A 31 5.51 -15.80 -15.91
CA VAL A 31 5.95 -14.49 -15.42
C VAL A 31 7.05 -13.99 -16.36
N ILE A 32 6.85 -12.82 -16.95
CA ILE A 32 7.80 -12.18 -17.85
C ILE A 32 8.54 -11.11 -17.06
N GLU A 33 9.85 -11.23 -16.97
CA GLU A 33 10.75 -10.21 -16.43
C GLU A 33 11.50 -9.58 -17.61
N ASN A 34 11.07 -8.39 -18.04
CA ASN A 34 11.65 -7.71 -19.18
C ASN A 34 11.80 -6.21 -18.86
N GLU A 35 13.03 -5.69 -18.96
CA GLU A 35 13.34 -4.29 -18.73
C GLU A 35 12.51 -3.36 -19.63
N ALA A 36 12.36 -3.68 -20.93
CA ALA A 36 11.63 -2.83 -21.85
C ALA A 36 10.13 -2.75 -21.52
N ASP A 37 9.51 -3.87 -21.10
CA ASP A 37 8.10 -3.89 -20.68
C ASP A 37 7.92 -3.16 -19.36
N PHE A 38 8.89 -3.27 -18.44
CA PHE A 38 8.89 -2.54 -17.19
C PHE A 38 8.98 -1.03 -17.43
N GLN A 39 9.90 -0.57 -18.27
CA GLN A 39 10.02 0.84 -18.64
C GLN A 39 8.76 1.36 -19.36
N ASN A 40 8.22 0.58 -20.30
CA ASN A 40 6.98 0.92 -20.99
C ASN A 40 5.77 0.97 -20.05
N PHE A 41 5.71 0.07 -19.07
CA PHE A 41 4.69 0.10 -18.03
C PHE A 41 4.80 1.38 -17.20
N LEU A 42 6.00 1.77 -16.80
CA LEU A 42 6.24 3.02 -16.06
C LEU A 42 5.82 4.24 -16.88
N GLU A 43 6.21 4.32 -18.15
CA GLU A 43 5.89 5.44 -19.04
C GLU A 43 4.37 5.60 -19.31
N ASN A 44 3.62 4.49 -19.39
CA ASN A 44 2.20 4.53 -19.75
C ASN A 44 1.23 4.52 -18.56
N ASN A 45 1.72 4.33 -17.35
CA ASN A 45 0.89 4.20 -16.15
C ASN A 45 1.20 5.24 -15.07
N HIS A 46 1.74 6.39 -15.42
CA HIS A 46 2.03 7.50 -14.49
C HIS A 46 0.84 7.90 -13.58
N GLN A 47 -0.38 7.61 -14.01
CA GLN A 47 -1.58 7.86 -13.21
C GLN A 47 -1.75 6.93 -12.00
N TYR A 48 -0.97 5.85 -11.93
CA TYR A 48 -1.03 4.85 -10.83
C TYR A 48 0.25 4.82 -9.99
N TRP A 49 1.34 5.47 -10.47
CA TRP A 49 2.67 5.40 -9.86
C TRP A 49 3.30 6.78 -9.93
N ASP A 50 3.46 7.40 -8.78
CA ASP A 50 4.18 8.67 -8.68
C ASP A 50 5.69 8.48 -8.44
N TYR A 51 6.11 7.26 -8.05
CA TYR A 51 7.51 6.93 -7.76
C TYR A 51 7.80 5.45 -8.01
N VAL A 52 8.98 5.16 -8.53
CA VAL A 52 9.54 3.81 -8.65
C VAL A 52 10.85 3.78 -7.88
N ASP A 53 10.99 2.81 -6.99
CA ASP A 53 12.20 2.61 -6.20
C ASP A 53 13.40 2.30 -7.11
N ASP A 54 14.52 3.02 -6.95
CA ASP A 54 15.76 2.81 -7.70
C ASP A 54 16.26 1.36 -7.60
N GLU A 55 16.03 0.68 -6.46
CA GLU A 55 16.35 -0.75 -6.29
C GLU A 55 15.50 -1.62 -7.22
N LEU A 56 14.25 -1.24 -7.47
CA LEU A 56 13.36 -1.96 -8.36
C LEU A 56 13.78 -1.77 -9.82
N GLU A 57 14.15 -0.56 -10.24
CA GLU A 57 14.71 -0.31 -11.57
C GLU A 57 15.99 -1.10 -11.80
N GLN A 58 16.92 -1.08 -10.84
CA GLN A 58 18.17 -1.83 -10.93
C GLN A 58 17.93 -3.35 -10.98
N LYS A 59 16.87 -3.85 -10.35
CA LYS A 59 16.52 -5.27 -10.37
C LYS A 59 16.12 -5.76 -11.77
N PHE A 60 15.54 -4.89 -12.60
CA PHE A 60 15.11 -5.24 -13.97
C PHE A 60 16.13 -4.84 -15.03
N ALA A 61 17.17 -4.06 -14.68
CA ALA A 61 18.18 -3.58 -15.61
C ALA A 61 18.90 -4.75 -16.31
N GLY A 62 18.83 -4.80 -17.63
CA GLY A 62 19.45 -5.84 -18.48
C GLY A 62 18.79 -7.21 -18.39
N ILE A 63 17.66 -7.36 -17.71
CA ILE A 63 16.95 -8.64 -17.61
C ILE A 63 15.92 -8.76 -18.73
N SER A 64 15.95 -9.92 -19.40
CA SER A 64 14.88 -10.37 -20.28
C SER A 64 14.77 -11.90 -20.15
N ARG A 65 13.73 -12.35 -19.42
CA ARG A 65 13.52 -13.77 -19.12
C ARG A 65 12.05 -14.12 -18.95
N ILE A 66 11.76 -15.38 -19.18
CA ILE A 66 10.47 -16.02 -18.92
C ILE A 66 10.63 -16.94 -17.72
N LYS A 67 9.74 -16.85 -16.75
CA LYS A 67 9.61 -17.82 -15.66
C LYS A 67 8.31 -18.58 -15.81
N CYS A 68 8.33 -19.87 -15.45
CA CYS A 68 7.13 -20.67 -15.25
C CYS A 68 7.28 -21.57 -14.03
N TYR A 69 6.16 -22.04 -13.50
CA TYR A 69 6.12 -22.85 -12.29
C TYR A 69 5.52 -24.21 -12.61
N LEU A 70 6.29 -25.27 -12.37
CA LEU A 70 5.89 -26.65 -12.63
C LEU A 70 5.73 -27.40 -11.32
N SER A 71 4.77 -28.31 -11.22
CA SER A 71 4.64 -29.18 -10.04
C SER A 71 5.88 -30.06 -9.86
N ASP A 72 6.35 -30.28 -8.63
CA ASP A 72 7.47 -31.20 -8.34
C ASP A 72 6.98 -32.67 -8.31
N ASP A 73 6.37 -33.09 -9.41
CA ASP A 73 5.92 -34.45 -9.64
C ASP A 73 6.46 -35.02 -10.96
N ALA A 74 5.93 -36.15 -11.40
CA ALA A 74 6.37 -36.81 -12.63
C ALA A 74 6.04 -35.98 -13.89
N ASP A 75 4.87 -35.31 -13.88
CA ASP A 75 4.39 -34.53 -15.04
C ASP A 75 5.19 -33.23 -15.18
N GLY A 76 5.38 -32.48 -14.08
CA GLY A 76 6.20 -31.27 -14.11
C GLY A 76 7.65 -31.53 -14.49
N LYS A 77 8.23 -32.64 -13.99
CA LYS A 77 9.60 -33.08 -14.41
C LYS A 77 9.69 -33.47 -15.88
N ALA A 78 8.63 -34.04 -16.44
CA ALA A 78 8.56 -34.33 -17.86
C ALA A 78 8.49 -33.05 -18.72
N ILE A 79 7.74 -32.06 -18.28
CA ILE A 79 7.68 -30.74 -18.93
C ILE A 79 9.04 -30.04 -18.83
N LEU A 80 9.67 -30.03 -17.66
CA LEU A 80 11.03 -29.48 -17.47
C LEU A 80 12.05 -30.12 -18.40
N ALA A 81 11.97 -31.43 -18.60
CA ALA A 81 12.87 -32.15 -19.53
C ALA A 81 12.69 -31.67 -20.97
N LYS A 82 11.44 -31.39 -21.42
CA LYS A 82 11.17 -30.83 -22.73
C LYS A 82 11.75 -29.42 -22.89
N ILE A 83 11.52 -28.56 -21.86
CA ILE A 83 12.05 -27.19 -21.85
C ILE A 83 13.58 -27.19 -21.90
N ARG A 84 14.25 -28.04 -21.13
CA ARG A 84 15.71 -28.21 -21.20
C ARG A 84 16.19 -28.72 -22.55
N GLY A 85 15.42 -29.59 -23.16
CA GLY A 85 15.73 -30.09 -24.52
C GLY A 85 15.66 -28.99 -25.58
N ALA A 86 14.74 -28.06 -25.46
CA ALA A 86 14.54 -26.95 -26.39
C ALA A 86 15.51 -25.77 -26.19
N TYR A 87 15.76 -25.40 -24.94
CA TYR A 87 16.49 -24.18 -24.59
C TYR A 87 17.87 -24.42 -23.95
N GLY A 88 18.26 -25.68 -23.73
CA GLY A 88 19.55 -26.03 -23.14
C GLY A 88 19.58 -25.84 -21.60
N ALA A 89 20.61 -25.14 -21.13
CA ALA A 89 20.75 -24.88 -19.70
C ALA A 89 19.73 -23.82 -19.25
N VAL A 90 18.70 -24.25 -18.50
CA VAL A 90 17.73 -23.37 -17.84
C VAL A 90 18.01 -23.32 -16.34
N GLN A 91 17.82 -22.17 -15.74
CA GLN A 91 17.93 -22.03 -14.28
C GLN A 91 16.69 -22.65 -13.64
N THR A 92 16.88 -23.35 -12.53
CA THR A 92 15.76 -23.93 -11.78
C THR A 92 15.95 -23.72 -10.29
N ALA A 93 14.87 -23.36 -9.60
CA ALA A 93 14.79 -23.30 -8.15
C ALA A 93 13.61 -24.13 -7.67
N PHE A 94 13.69 -24.64 -6.44
CA PHE A 94 12.55 -25.26 -5.78
C PHE A 94 11.91 -24.24 -4.86
N ILE A 95 10.58 -24.10 -4.95
CA ILE A 95 9.79 -23.19 -4.15
C ILE A 95 8.71 -24.00 -3.46
N GLU A 96 8.57 -23.86 -2.16
CA GLU A 96 7.44 -24.39 -1.40
C GLU A 96 6.35 -23.32 -1.30
N ASP A 97 5.07 -23.70 -1.17
CA ASP A 97 3.99 -22.73 -0.95
C ASP A 97 4.30 -21.83 0.25
N SER A 98 4.95 -22.39 1.28
CA SER A 98 5.44 -21.65 2.45
C SER A 98 6.53 -20.62 2.16
N ASP A 99 7.33 -20.82 1.12
CA ASP A 99 8.42 -19.91 0.77
C ASP A 99 7.90 -18.64 0.08
N TRP A 100 6.83 -18.79 -0.71
CA TRP A 100 6.10 -17.65 -1.27
C TRP A 100 5.46 -16.77 -0.20
N GLU A 101 4.88 -17.40 0.82
CA GLU A 101 4.27 -16.70 1.94
C GLU A 101 5.31 -16.11 2.92
N ASN A 102 6.51 -16.67 3.00
CA ASN A 102 7.49 -16.30 4.03
C ASN A 102 8.62 -15.40 3.52
N ASN A 103 9.03 -15.50 2.24
CA ASN A 103 10.19 -14.73 1.74
C ASN A 103 9.99 -13.21 1.82
N TRP A 104 8.77 -12.71 1.61
CA TRP A 104 8.49 -11.28 1.74
C TRP A 104 8.41 -10.83 3.22
N ARG A 105 8.06 -11.73 4.15
CA ARG A 105 7.97 -11.44 5.59
C ARG A 105 9.33 -11.08 6.20
N GLU A 106 10.42 -11.62 5.67
CA GLU A 106 11.78 -11.33 6.16
C GLU A 106 12.18 -9.86 5.93
N TYR A 107 11.58 -9.19 4.94
CA TYR A 107 11.85 -7.79 4.62
C TYR A 107 11.03 -6.81 5.47
N TYR A 108 9.97 -7.27 6.11
CA TYR A 108 9.14 -6.42 6.97
C TYR A 108 9.60 -6.53 8.42
N LYS A 109 10.28 -5.50 8.89
CA LYS A 109 10.75 -5.36 10.28
C LYS A 109 9.97 -4.26 10.99
N PRO A 110 9.96 -4.25 12.34
CA PRO A 110 9.36 -3.14 13.07
C PRO A 110 9.95 -1.79 12.67
N ILE A 111 9.11 -0.79 12.46
CA ILE A 111 9.47 0.55 12.00
C ILE A 111 9.06 1.56 13.07
N GLU A 112 10.03 2.30 13.61
CA GLU A 112 9.75 3.42 14.49
C GLU A 112 9.16 4.58 13.72
N VAL A 113 8.04 5.15 14.20
CA VAL A 113 7.38 6.28 13.56
C VAL A 113 7.06 7.34 14.60
N GLY A 114 7.40 8.59 14.28
CA GLY A 114 7.25 9.68 15.22
C GLY A 114 8.01 9.45 16.53
N GLU A 115 7.42 9.88 17.63
CA GLU A 115 7.99 9.71 18.96
C GLU A 115 7.33 8.56 19.76
N LYS A 116 6.09 8.20 19.42
CA LYS A 116 5.24 7.34 20.26
C LYS A 116 4.91 5.98 19.65
N LEU A 117 4.98 5.82 18.32
CA LEU A 117 4.55 4.61 17.63
C LEU A 117 5.72 3.76 17.16
N VAL A 118 5.50 2.45 17.11
CA VAL A 118 6.27 1.48 16.34
C VAL A 118 5.29 0.62 15.54
N VAL A 119 5.42 0.61 14.22
CA VAL A 119 4.63 -0.26 13.34
C VAL A 119 5.28 -1.65 13.36
N VAL A 120 4.50 -2.66 13.71
CA VAL A 120 5.00 -4.03 13.95
C VAL A 120 4.19 -5.00 13.07
N PRO A 121 4.83 -5.72 12.13
CA PRO A 121 4.18 -6.81 11.42
C PRO A 121 3.62 -7.85 12.40
N GLU A 122 2.50 -8.51 12.07
CA GLU A 122 1.81 -9.43 12.99
C GLU A 122 2.69 -10.58 13.50
N TRP A 123 3.68 -11.02 12.70
CA TRP A 123 4.61 -12.12 13.02
C TRP A 123 5.89 -11.68 13.75
N GLU A 124 6.14 -10.39 13.90
CA GLU A 124 7.32 -9.86 14.58
C GLU A 124 7.05 -9.63 16.08
N GLU A 125 8.12 -9.72 16.88
CA GLU A 125 8.07 -9.39 18.30
C GLU A 125 8.00 -7.87 18.49
N ILE A 126 7.27 -7.44 19.52
CA ILE A 126 7.16 -6.02 19.86
C ILE A 126 8.49 -5.56 20.48
N PRO A 127 9.15 -4.53 19.91
CA PRO A 127 10.36 -3.97 20.50
C PRO A 127 10.12 -3.43 21.92
N ALA A 128 11.10 -3.62 22.80
CA ALA A 128 11.03 -3.18 24.19
C ALA A 128 11.55 -1.73 24.37
N ASP A 129 11.21 -0.83 23.46
CA ASP A 129 11.66 0.57 23.42
C ASP A 129 10.71 1.57 24.09
N GLY A 130 9.56 1.09 24.58
CA GLY A 130 8.54 1.90 25.24
C GLY A 130 7.55 2.60 24.33
N ARG A 131 7.66 2.43 23.00
CA ARG A 131 6.69 2.93 22.02
C ARG A 131 5.43 2.09 22.03
N GLN A 132 4.32 2.67 21.57
CA GLN A 132 3.05 1.95 21.43
C GLN A 132 3.07 1.12 20.14
N PRO A 133 2.87 -0.19 20.20
CA PRO A 133 2.90 -1.05 19.02
C PRO A 133 1.61 -0.88 18.21
N LEU A 134 1.76 -0.59 16.95
CA LEU A 134 0.73 -0.62 15.92
C LEU A 134 0.93 -1.90 15.09
N ARG A 135 0.17 -2.95 15.38
CA ARG A 135 0.29 -4.24 14.70
C ARG A 135 -0.50 -4.24 13.38
N LEU A 136 0.13 -4.75 12.35
CA LEU A 136 -0.49 -4.87 11.01
C LEU A 136 -0.09 -6.17 10.34
N ASP A 137 -1.01 -6.70 9.54
CA ASP A 137 -0.68 -7.61 8.45
C ASP A 137 -0.37 -6.75 7.21
N PRO A 138 0.89 -6.70 6.73
CA PRO A 138 1.28 -5.91 5.57
C PRO A 138 0.70 -6.39 4.24
N GLY A 139 -0.14 -7.39 4.19
CA GLY A 139 -0.88 -7.93 3.06
C GLY A 139 -0.63 -7.33 1.66
N LEU A 140 -1.60 -7.50 0.76
CA LEU A 140 -1.54 -6.99 -0.62
C LEU A 140 -2.15 -5.58 -0.80
N ILE A 141 -2.52 -4.91 0.30
CA ILE A 141 -3.13 -3.56 0.26
C ILE A 141 -2.13 -2.53 0.76
N PHE A 142 -2.12 -1.35 0.11
CA PHE A 142 -1.28 -0.21 0.47
C PHE A 142 -1.46 0.21 1.94
N GLY A 143 -0.37 0.70 2.56
CA GLY A 143 -0.38 1.17 3.94
C GLY A 143 0.33 0.22 4.91
N THR A 144 1.53 -0.26 4.55
CA THR A 144 2.38 -1.11 5.41
C THR A 144 3.15 -0.34 6.49
N GLY A 145 3.13 1.00 6.43
CA GLY A 145 3.88 1.87 7.35
C GLY A 145 5.30 2.21 6.90
N SER A 146 5.86 1.53 5.89
CA SER A 146 7.21 1.80 5.41
C SER A 146 7.31 3.06 4.54
N HIS A 147 6.24 3.44 3.86
CA HIS A 147 6.23 4.58 2.94
C HIS A 147 6.33 5.92 3.68
N ALA A 148 7.10 6.88 3.16
CA ALA A 148 7.31 8.21 3.74
C ALA A 148 5.98 8.93 4.07
N THR A 149 5.00 8.86 3.17
CA THR A 149 3.69 9.49 3.37
C THR A 149 2.96 8.96 4.60
N THR A 150 3.02 7.64 4.83
CA THR A 150 2.39 7.01 6.00
C THR A 150 3.13 7.40 7.28
N ARG A 151 4.47 7.40 7.26
CA ARG A 151 5.28 7.83 8.40
C ARG A 151 4.99 9.28 8.78
N MET A 152 4.94 10.20 7.79
CA MET A 152 4.61 11.61 8.05
C MET A 152 3.21 11.78 8.64
N CYS A 153 2.19 11.10 8.10
CA CYS A 153 0.83 11.17 8.64
C CYS A 153 0.76 10.64 10.08
N LEU A 154 1.36 9.48 10.37
CA LEU A 154 1.39 8.90 11.72
C LEU A 154 2.13 9.80 12.71
N ALA A 155 3.26 10.38 12.33
CA ALA A 155 3.99 11.32 13.17
C ALA A 155 3.20 12.62 13.40
N ALA A 156 2.51 13.13 12.37
CA ALA A 156 1.69 14.32 12.48
C ALA A 156 0.50 14.13 13.40
N LEU A 157 -0.21 13.00 13.31
CA LEU A 157 -1.41 12.74 14.11
C LEU A 157 -1.14 12.55 15.61
N GLU A 158 0.10 12.22 16.02
CA GLU A 158 0.47 12.12 17.44
C GLU A 158 0.17 13.37 18.28
N LYS A 159 0.13 14.54 17.63
CA LYS A 159 -0.13 15.84 18.26
C LYS A 159 -1.61 16.03 18.61
N TYR A 160 -2.50 15.33 17.91
CA TYR A 160 -3.94 15.57 17.94
C TYR A 160 -4.73 14.46 18.62
N CYS A 161 -4.06 13.35 18.98
CA CYS A 161 -4.72 12.22 19.62
C CYS A 161 -5.01 12.49 21.10
N SER A 162 -6.27 12.35 21.48
CA SER A 162 -6.77 12.43 22.87
C SER A 162 -8.02 11.56 23.03
N PRO A 163 -8.45 11.24 24.28
CA PRO A 163 -9.68 10.48 24.52
C PRO A 163 -10.98 11.13 24.01
N GLU A 164 -10.97 12.40 23.70
CA GLU A 164 -12.11 13.14 23.14
C GLU A 164 -12.09 13.16 21.60
N THR A 165 -10.93 12.88 20.98
CA THR A 165 -10.76 12.99 19.53
C THR A 165 -11.50 11.88 18.80
N THR A 166 -12.37 12.27 17.87
CA THR A 166 -12.97 11.38 16.87
C THR A 166 -12.32 11.63 15.52
N VAL A 167 -12.03 10.55 14.78
CA VAL A 167 -11.20 10.56 13.58
C VAL A 167 -12.01 10.10 12.38
N LEU A 168 -11.79 10.76 11.23
CA LEU A 168 -12.26 10.32 9.92
C LEU A 168 -11.03 10.01 9.05
N ASP A 169 -10.94 8.78 8.53
CA ASP A 169 -9.83 8.32 7.70
C ASP A 169 -10.34 8.05 6.27
N LEU A 170 -9.97 8.93 5.33
CA LEU A 170 -10.45 8.98 3.96
C LEU A 170 -9.42 8.34 3.01
N GLY A 171 -9.80 7.24 2.35
CA GLY A 171 -8.86 6.37 1.64
C GLY A 171 -8.06 5.55 2.66
N CYS A 172 -8.75 4.87 3.57
CA CYS A 172 -8.12 4.25 4.73
C CYS A 172 -7.29 3.01 4.41
N GLY A 173 -7.49 2.36 3.27
CA GLY A 173 -6.75 1.16 2.83
C GLY A 173 -6.68 0.10 3.92
N SER A 174 -5.47 -0.20 4.39
CA SER A 174 -5.20 -1.14 5.49
C SER A 174 -5.75 -0.71 6.85
N GLY A 175 -6.22 0.55 6.97
CA GLY A 175 -6.67 1.18 8.20
C GLY A 175 -5.54 1.72 9.08
N ILE A 176 -4.30 1.75 8.60
CA ILE A 176 -3.12 2.06 9.42
C ILE A 176 -3.21 3.42 10.15
N LEU A 177 -3.71 4.48 9.50
CA LEU A 177 -3.82 5.80 10.11
C LEU A 177 -4.94 5.83 11.16
N GLY A 178 -6.12 5.28 10.81
CA GLY A 178 -7.24 5.16 11.73
C GLY A 178 -6.88 4.32 12.95
N ILE A 179 -6.27 3.15 12.77
CA ILE A 179 -5.83 2.27 13.86
C ILE A 179 -4.74 2.94 14.69
N GLY A 180 -3.75 3.59 14.05
CA GLY A 180 -2.69 4.33 14.72
C GLY A 180 -3.26 5.43 15.64
N SER A 181 -4.28 6.16 15.17
CA SER A 181 -4.97 7.15 16.01
C SER A 181 -5.63 6.54 17.24
N LEU A 182 -6.24 5.35 17.09
CA LEU A 182 -6.90 4.63 18.19
C LEU A 182 -5.91 4.01 19.17
N VAL A 183 -4.77 3.53 18.71
CA VAL A 183 -3.64 3.08 19.53
C VAL A 183 -3.10 4.25 20.36
N LEU A 184 -3.00 5.46 19.79
CA LEU A 184 -2.58 6.68 20.47
C LEU A 184 -3.66 7.27 21.39
N GLY A 185 -4.81 6.62 21.53
CA GLY A 185 -5.82 6.95 22.53
C GLY A 185 -6.99 7.77 22.00
N CYS A 186 -7.18 7.95 20.70
CA CYS A 186 -8.40 8.57 20.17
C CYS A 186 -9.65 7.74 20.54
N ARG A 187 -10.78 8.42 20.68
CA ARG A 187 -12.07 7.83 21.08
C ARG A 187 -12.55 6.80 20.08
N SER A 188 -12.67 7.21 18.84
CA SER A 188 -13.20 6.39 17.74
C SER A 188 -12.70 6.88 16.40
N CYS A 189 -12.71 6.00 15.42
CA CYS A 189 -12.41 6.31 14.04
C CYS A 189 -13.47 5.74 13.10
N VAL A 190 -13.79 6.50 12.05
CA VAL A 190 -14.56 6.02 10.92
C VAL A 190 -13.65 6.09 9.69
N GLY A 191 -13.50 4.97 9.00
CA GLY A 191 -12.76 4.85 7.75
C GLY A 191 -13.68 4.78 6.54
N CYS A 192 -13.17 5.20 5.39
CA CYS A 192 -13.84 5.03 4.11
C CYS A 192 -12.80 4.78 3.02
N ASP A 193 -13.10 3.83 2.13
CA ASP A 193 -12.23 3.53 0.97
C ASP A 193 -13.07 3.12 -0.25
N ILE A 194 -12.56 3.39 -1.45
CA ILE A 194 -13.22 3.00 -2.69
C ILE A 194 -13.09 1.49 -2.95
N ASP A 195 -12.03 0.85 -2.42
CA ASP A 195 -11.84 -0.60 -2.54
C ASP A 195 -12.84 -1.34 -1.65
N PRO A 196 -13.71 -2.19 -2.22
CA PRO A 196 -14.67 -2.98 -1.45
C PRO A 196 -14.04 -3.98 -0.47
N LYS A 197 -12.74 -4.27 -0.59
CA LYS A 197 -12.00 -5.15 0.33
C LYS A 197 -11.45 -4.40 1.56
N ALA A 198 -11.32 -3.08 1.49
CA ALA A 198 -10.73 -2.29 2.56
C ALA A 198 -11.43 -2.47 3.92
N PRO A 199 -12.78 -2.55 4.03
CA PRO A 199 -13.43 -2.79 5.31
C PRO A 199 -12.96 -4.08 6.01
N ASP A 200 -12.87 -5.19 5.29
CA ASP A 200 -12.46 -6.47 5.86
C ASP A 200 -10.99 -6.43 6.30
N VAL A 201 -10.11 -5.87 5.48
CA VAL A 201 -8.68 -5.76 5.78
C VAL A 201 -8.43 -4.83 6.98
N ALA A 202 -9.02 -3.63 6.97
CA ALA A 202 -8.85 -2.68 8.05
C ALA A 202 -9.41 -3.20 9.38
N MET A 203 -10.54 -3.92 9.35
CA MET A 203 -11.10 -4.54 10.56
C MET A 203 -10.25 -5.71 11.07
N SER A 204 -9.64 -6.49 10.17
CA SER A 204 -8.68 -7.55 10.55
C SER A 204 -7.45 -6.94 11.24
N ASN A 205 -6.89 -5.87 10.67
CA ASN A 205 -5.77 -5.14 11.28
C ASN A 205 -6.16 -4.48 12.62
N ALA A 206 -7.36 -3.95 12.74
CA ALA A 206 -7.88 -3.40 14.00
C ALA A 206 -7.94 -4.47 15.10
N ALA A 207 -8.38 -5.68 14.75
CA ALA A 207 -8.45 -6.81 15.68
C ALA A 207 -7.07 -7.22 16.23
N LEU A 208 -5.99 -7.12 15.43
CA LEU A 208 -4.60 -7.35 15.91
C LEU A 208 -4.19 -6.39 17.03
N ASN A 209 -4.86 -5.23 17.12
CA ASN A 209 -4.62 -4.19 18.13
C ASN A 209 -5.69 -4.19 19.23
N GLY A 210 -6.55 -5.21 19.28
CA GLY A 210 -7.65 -5.27 20.27
C GLY A 210 -8.75 -4.20 20.07
N ILE A 211 -8.86 -3.65 18.85
CA ILE A 211 -9.84 -2.61 18.50
C ILE A 211 -11.04 -3.28 17.83
N GLY A 212 -12.22 -3.10 18.42
CA GLY A 212 -13.48 -3.63 17.89
C GLY A 212 -14.28 -2.60 17.07
N SER A 213 -15.40 -3.08 16.51
CA SER A 213 -16.33 -2.27 15.71
C SER A 213 -17.07 -1.18 16.47
N ASP A 214 -16.99 -1.18 17.79
CA ASP A 214 -17.46 -0.11 18.66
C ASP A 214 -16.60 1.16 18.57
N ARG A 215 -15.30 0.99 18.26
CA ARG A 215 -14.35 2.10 18.13
C ARG A 215 -13.91 2.37 16.71
N PHE A 216 -13.91 1.37 15.82
CA PHE A 216 -13.52 1.52 14.42
C PHE A 216 -14.59 0.95 13.49
N ARG A 217 -15.00 1.73 12.50
CA ARG A 217 -15.93 1.30 11.44
C ARG A 217 -15.38 1.74 10.10
N VAL A 218 -15.52 0.89 9.09
CA VAL A 218 -15.05 1.20 7.73
C VAL A 218 -16.17 0.97 6.74
N TYR A 219 -16.32 1.91 5.80
CA TYR A 219 -17.29 1.89 4.73
C TYR A 219 -16.59 1.78 3.38
N ALA A 220 -17.13 0.97 2.49
CA ALA A 220 -16.67 0.93 1.10
C ALA A 220 -17.50 1.86 0.23
N GLY A 221 -16.84 2.67 -0.61
CA GLY A 221 -17.51 3.49 -1.61
C GLY A 221 -16.74 4.75 -2.01
N ASP A 222 -17.21 5.37 -3.08
CA ASP A 222 -16.64 6.61 -3.61
C ASP A 222 -17.18 7.83 -2.86
N ILE A 223 -16.39 8.39 -1.97
CA ILE A 223 -16.77 9.56 -1.17
C ILE A 223 -16.99 10.82 -2.02
N ILE A 224 -16.37 10.93 -3.19
CA ILE A 224 -16.51 12.06 -4.09
C ILE A 224 -17.83 11.94 -4.88
N GLY A 225 -18.12 10.77 -5.42
CA GLY A 225 -19.29 10.51 -6.25
C GLY A 225 -20.57 10.24 -5.46
N ASP A 226 -20.48 9.62 -4.26
CA ASP A 226 -21.66 9.18 -3.52
C ASP A 226 -22.06 10.11 -2.35
N ALA A 227 -23.10 10.90 -2.59
CA ALA A 227 -23.67 11.77 -1.57
C ALA A 227 -24.38 11.01 -0.44
N SER A 228 -24.80 9.75 -0.65
CA SER A 228 -25.42 8.94 0.41
C SER A 228 -24.37 8.46 1.41
N LEU A 229 -23.22 8.01 0.92
CA LEU A 229 -22.07 7.65 1.74
C LEU A 229 -21.61 8.84 2.60
N ARG A 230 -21.49 10.05 1.99
CA ARG A 230 -21.14 11.25 2.76
C ARG A 230 -22.07 11.53 3.92
N ARG A 231 -23.38 11.27 3.76
CA ARG A 231 -24.36 11.42 4.87
C ARG A 231 -24.20 10.34 5.93
N GLU A 232 -23.89 9.12 5.51
CA GLU A 232 -23.70 7.98 6.42
C GLU A 232 -22.47 8.13 7.30
N LEU A 233 -21.38 8.68 6.75
CA LEU A 233 -20.16 8.97 7.50
C LEU A 233 -20.39 10.00 8.63
N GLY A 234 -21.43 10.82 8.54
CA GLY A 234 -21.74 11.82 9.56
C GLY A 234 -20.81 13.03 9.52
N SER A 235 -20.65 13.69 10.68
CA SER A 235 -19.83 14.90 10.82
C SER A 235 -19.42 15.14 12.28
N GLY A 236 -18.58 16.16 12.50
CA GLY A 236 -18.13 16.54 13.84
C GLY A 236 -16.84 15.89 14.26
N TYR A 237 -16.03 15.43 13.31
CA TYR A 237 -14.71 14.85 13.56
C TYR A 237 -13.70 15.94 13.91
N GLN A 238 -12.90 15.72 14.96
CA GLN A 238 -11.83 16.62 15.37
C GLN A 238 -10.55 16.43 14.55
N LEU A 239 -10.41 15.26 13.92
CA LEU A 239 -9.27 14.94 13.04
C LEU A 239 -9.78 14.25 11.78
N ALA A 240 -9.42 14.78 10.62
CA ALA A 240 -9.61 14.13 9.32
C ALA A 240 -8.24 13.76 8.73
N LEU A 241 -8.14 12.58 8.13
CA LEU A 241 -6.93 12.03 7.55
C LEU A 241 -7.19 11.66 6.09
N ALA A 242 -6.20 11.86 5.22
CA ALA A 242 -6.19 11.33 3.85
C ALA A 242 -4.75 11.10 3.39
N ASN A 243 -4.37 9.86 3.18
CA ASN A 243 -3.08 9.50 2.58
C ASN A 243 -3.34 8.84 1.22
N ILE A 244 -3.57 9.68 0.21
CA ILE A 244 -3.99 9.29 -1.14
C ILE A 244 -3.37 10.23 -2.18
N VAL A 245 -3.37 9.82 -3.44
CA VAL A 245 -2.75 10.59 -4.52
C VAL A 245 -3.38 11.99 -4.70
N SER A 246 -2.59 12.93 -5.17
CA SER A 246 -2.96 14.34 -5.36
C SER A 246 -4.25 14.51 -6.18
N ASP A 247 -4.45 13.70 -7.22
CA ASP A 247 -5.63 13.75 -8.08
C ASP A 247 -6.94 13.43 -7.36
N VAL A 248 -6.87 12.73 -6.22
CA VAL A 248 -8.00 12.47 -5.35
C VAL A 248 -8.11 13.50 -4.24
N ILE A 249 -6.98 13.95 -3.65
CA ILE A 249 -6.99 14.99 -2.60
C ILE A 249 -7.62 16.29 -3.11
N ILE A 250 -7.28 16.69 -4.33
CA ILE A 250 -7.76 17.95 -4.93
C ILE A 250 -9.30 18.01 -4.93
N PRO A 251 -10.05 17.12 -5.59
CA PRO A 251 -11.51 17.14 -5.53
C PRO A 251 -12.06 16.83 -4.14
N LEU A 252 -11.44 15.94 -3.36
CA LEU A 252 -11.86 15.58 -2.00
C LEU A 252 -11.86 16.78 -1.06
N SER A 253 -10.87 17.67 -1.18
CA SER A 253 -10.72 18.85 -0.33
C SER A 253 -11.95 19.76 -0.31
N GLY A 254 -12.74 19.76 -1.37
CA GLY A 254 -14.01 20.48 -1.45
C GLY A 254 -15.12 19.89 -0.54
N TYR A 255 -14.94 18.65 -0.07
CA TYR A 255 -15.93 17.96 0.76
C TYR A 255 -15.47 17.76 2.22
N VAL A 256 -14.18 17.79 2.51
CA VAL A 256 -13.65 17.39 3.83
C VAL A 256 -14.23 18.24 4.96
N ARG A 257 -14.38 19.56 4.73
CA ARG A 257 -14.88 20.48 5.77
C ARG A 257 -16.28 20.14 6.28
N GLN A 258 -17.14 19.53 5.48
CA GLN A 258 -18.50 19.15 5.93
C GLN A 258 -18.48 18.08 7.03
N PHE A 259 -17.40 17.32 7.13
CA PHE A 259 -17.23 16.27 8.14
C PHE A 259 -16.57 16.79 9.43
N MET A 260 -15.85 17.90 9.35
CA MET A 260 -15.00 18.41 10.43
C MET A 260 -15.80 19.21 11.47
N ALA A 261 -15.40 19.09 12.72
CA ALA A 261 -15.82 19.97 13.81
C ALA A 261 -15.16 21.35 13.66
N GLU A 262 -15.65 22.35 14.41
CA GLU A 262 -14.99 23.63 14.50
C GLU A 262 -13.59 23.47 15.13
N GLY A 263 -12.58 24.06 14.51
CA GLY A 263 -11.18 23.97 14.94
C GLY A 263 -10.51 22.62 14.69
N ALA A 264 -11.17 21.71 13.99
CA ALA A 264 -10.61 20.41 13.63
C ALA A 264 -9.39 20.55 12.68
N VAL A 265 -8.59 19.50 12.63
CA VAL A 265 -7.40 19.42 11.78
C VAL A 265 -7.61 18.40 10.67
N PHE A 266 -7.16 18.73 9.47
CA PHE A 266 -7.06 17.85 8.33
C PHE A 266 -5.58 17.58 8.02
N ILE A 267 -5.16 16.32 8.06
CA ILE A 267 -3.83 15.87 7.67
C ILE A 267 -3.95 15.14 6.34
N CYS A 268 -3.24 15.61 5.32
CA CYS A 268 -3.23 14.96 4.02
C CYS A 268 -1.82 14.76 3.48
N SER A 269 -1.58 13.61 2.88
CA SER A 269 -0.32 13.19 2.28
C SER A 269 -0.58 12.27 1.06
N GLY A 270 0.47 11.71 0.47
CA GLY A 270 0.40 11.04 -0.84
C GLY A 270 0.59 12.04 -1.98
N ILE A 271 1.26 13.16 -1.68
CA ILE A 271 1.51 14.27 -2.60
C ILE A 271 2.97 14.22 -3.01
N ILE A 272 3.23 13.91 -4.28
CA ILE A 272 4.59 13.81 -4.80
C ILE A 272 5.18 15.20 -5.06
N GLU A 273 6.51 15.31 -5.06
CA GLU A 273 7.27 16.48 -5.46
C GLU A 273 6.77 17.03 -6.81
N GLY A 274 6.65 18.36 -6.89
CA GLY A 274 6.08 19.06 -8.04
C GLY A 274 4.56 19.23 -8.02
N ARG A 275 3.81 18.50 -7.15
CA ARG A 275 2.35 18.68 -7.00
C ARG A 275 1.95 19.45 -5.73
N GLN A 276 2.89 19.72 -4.82
CA GLN A 276 2.64 20.36 -3.52
C GLN A 276 2.03 21.76 -3.64
N ASP A 277 2.47 22.56 -4.62
CA ASP A 277 1.98 23.93 -4.83
C ASP A 277 0.53 23.93 -5.35
N GLU A 278 0.21 23.01 -6.25
CA GLU A 278 -1.14 22.83 -6.76
C GLU A 278 -2.10 22.42 -5.63
N VAL A 279 -1.73 21.38 -4.87
CA VAL A 279 -2.56 20.87 -3.76
C VAL A 279 -2.74 21.95 -2.70
N SER A 280 -1.66 22.62 -2.28
CA SER A 280 -1.74 23.69 -1.27
C SER A 280 -2.64 24.83 -1.71
N SER A 281 -2.56 25.25 -2.98
CA SER A 281 -3.40 26.30 -3.55
C SER A 281 -4.89 25.91 -3.53
N VAL A 282 -5.20 24.65 -3.84
CA VAL A 282 -6.60 24.17 -3.82
C VAL A 282 -7.12 24.02 -2.40
N LEU A 283 -6.31 23.53 -1.46
CA LEU A 283 -6.66 23.49 -0.04
C LEU A 283 -7.03 24.89 0.49
N GLN A 284 -6.18 25.88 0.22
CA GLN A 284 -6.43 27.28 0.60
C GLN A 284 -7.70 27.86 -0.05
N LYS A 285 -7.92 27.58 -1.35
CA LYS A 285 -9.12 27.98 -2.06
C LYS A 285 -10.40 27.37 -1.46
N ASN A 286 -10.30 26.16 -0.93
CA ASN A 286 -11.39 25.47 -0.22
C ASN A 286 -11.51 25.89 1.25
N GLY A 287 -10.76 26.93 1.65
CA GLY A 287 -10.85 27.56 2.97
C GLY A 287 -9.99 26.93 4.04
N PHE A 288 -9.05 26.05 3.70
CA PHE A 288 -8.08 25.53 4.66
C PHE A 288 -6.91 26.50 4.86
N GLU A 289 -6.50 26.65 6.10
CA GLU A 289 -5.23 27.26 6.47
C GLU A 289 -4.20 26.14 6.66
N ILE A 290 -3.09 26.19 5.92
CA ILE A 290 -1.98 25.26 6.10
C ILE A 290 -1.17 25.70 7.31
N ILE A 291 -1.18 24.88 8.37
CA ILE A 291 -0.52 25.17 9.64
C ILE A 291 0.83 24.47 9.76
N ALA A 292 1.07 23.40 8.98
CA ALA A 292 2.37 22.77 8.86
C ALA A 292 2.51 22.08 7.50
N HIS A 293 3.76 21.95 7.04
CA HIS A 293 4.14 21.27 5.82
C HIS A 293 5.40 20.44 6.11
N TYR A 294 5.33 19.16 5.80
CA TYR A 294 6.44 18.21 5.95
C TYR A 294 6.81 17.66 4.58
N CYS A 295 8.10 17.36 4.44
CA CYS A 295 8.64 16.70 3.26
C CYS A 295 9.60 15.61 3.74
N GLU A 296 9.43 14.41 3.24
CA GLU A 296 10.32 13.29 3.45
C GLU A 296 10.51 12.56 2.13
N GLU A 297 11.77 12.40 1.70
CA GLU A 297 12.08 11.94 0.36
C GLU A 297 11.45 12.90 -0.69
N GLU A 298 10.68 12.39 -1.64
CA GLU A 298 9.97 13.16 -2.67
C GLU A 298 8.47 13.35 -2.33
N TRP A 299 8.08 13.18 -1.06
CA TRP A 299 6.69 13.19 -0.63
C TRP A 299 6.39 14.31 0.34
N HIS A 300 5.19 14.85 0.23
CA HIS A 300 4.74 15.96 1.06
C HIS A 300 3.51 15.58 1.88
N CYS A 301 3.42 16.19 3.08
CA CYS A 301 2.29 16.08 3.99
C CYS A 301 1.92 17.47 4.50
N PHE A 302 0.63 17.80 4.49
CA PHE A 302 0.09 19.03 5.01
C PHE A 302 -0.77 18.79 6.25
N GLU A 303 -0.62 19.64 7.27
CA GLU A 303 -1.58 19.82 8.35
C GLU A 303 -2.37 21.11 8.07
N CYS A 304 -3.72 21.03 8.10
CA CYS A 304 -4.60 22.11 7.69
C CYS A 304 -5.72 22.34 8.71
N ARG A 305 -6.20 23.58 8.83
CA ARG A 305 -7.40 23.95 9.60
C ARG A 305 -8.45 24.66 8.78
#